data_4fe751e90c39c6f540c3f29e31185f7c
#
_entry.id   4fe751e90c39c6f540c3f29e31185f7c
#
_cell.length_a   1.000
_cell.length_b   1.000
_cell.length_c   1.000
_cell.angle_alpha   90.00
_cell.angle_beta   90.00
_cell.angle_gamma   90.00
#
_symmetry.space_group_name_H-M   'P 1'
#
loop_
_entity.id
_entity.type
_entity.pdbx_description
1 polymer ?
#
loop_
_entity_poly.entity_id
_entity_poly.type
_entity_poly.pdbx_seq_one_letter_code
_entity_poly.pdbx_strand_id
1 'polypeptide(L)'
;MSPAVLGKFLQDGLSPEDWYDLLNSKVFFWLDPDRLNRQRRECGEAPQRVLVIDAARMLQKHGSRAAVSPINTGNAMRAAAPRGLSTFVPWVRWTSDGWEFEKVGRTASRPANHKPVELTIEDAVEDIMDHVIKVIPLGACQTLGADNRAVDER
;
A
#
# COMPACT_ATOMS: atom_id res chain seq x y z
N MET A 1 -9.08 13.95 -3.48
CA MET A 1 -10.54 13.73 -3.52
C MET A 1 -11.16 14.61 -2.46
N SER A 2 -12.37 15.19 -2.71
CA SER A 2 -13.06 15.91 -1.65
C SER A 2 -13.60 14.91 -0.60
N PRO A 3 -13.66 15.30 0.70
CA PRO A 3 -14.22 14.45 1.76
C PRO A 3 -15.63 13.92 1.43
N ALA A 4 -16.46 14.76 0.81
CA ALA A 4 -17.83 14.39 0.41
C ALA A 4 -17.89 13.27 -0.65
N VAL A 5 -16.90 13.17 -1.52
CA VAL A 5 -16.79 12.07 -2.50
C VAL A 5 -16.24 10.81 -1.82
N LEU A 6 -15.23 10.95 -0.97
CA LEU A 6 -14.66 9.83 -0.22
C LEU A 6 -15.74 9.14 0.64
N GLY A 7 -16.56 9.92 1.37
CA GLY A 7 -17.60 9.39 2.24
C GLY A 7 -18.60 8.44 1.56
N LYS A 8 -18.80 8.57 0.23
CA LYS A 8 -19.69 7.67 -0.53
C LYS A 8 -19.14 6.23 -0.68
N PHE A 9 -17.84 6.04 -0.47
CA PHE A 9 -17.16 4.75 -0.64
C PHE A 9 -16.69 4.15 0.69
N LEU A 10 -16.83 4.91 1.79
CA LEU A 10 -16.50 4.41 3.11
C LEU A 10 -17.59 3.47 3.61
N GLN A 11 -17.15 2.41 4.26
CA GLN A 11 -17.97 1.40 4.91
C GLN A 11 -17.76 1.46 6.42
N ASP A 12 -18.43 0.60 7.16
CA ASP A 12 -18.28 0.43 8.61
C ASP A 12 -18.62 1.71 9.42
N GLY A 13 -19.38 2.63 8.83
CA GLY A 13 -19.75 3.89 9.47
C GLY A 13 -18.61 4.90 9.58
N LEU A 14 -17.49 4.68 8.90
CA LEU A 14 -16.34 5.59 8.95
C LEU A 14 -16.65 6.93 8.30
N SER A 15 -16.24 8.01 8.96
CA SER A 15 -16.15 9.33 8.37
C SER A 15 -14.87 9.47 7.53
N PRO A 16 -14.77 10.49 6.65
CA PRO A 16 -13.51 10.81 5.98
C PRO A 16 -12.35 11.08 6.94
N GLU A 17 -12.62 11.70 8.07
CA GLU A 17 -11.64 11.98 9.12
C GLU A 17 -11.10 10.66 9.71
N ASP A 18 -12.00 9.74 10.11
CA ASP A 18 -11.61 8.41 10.62
C ASP A 18 -10.74 7.65 9.62
N TRP A 19 -11.08 7.76 8.33
CA TRP A 19 -10.29 7.13 7.28
C TRP A 19 -8.89 7.73 7.14
N TYR A 20 -8.77 9.06 7.20
CA TYR A 20 -7.46 9.71 7.16
C TYR A 20 -6.62 9.39 8.39
N ASP A 21 -7.20 9.34 9.57
CA ASP A 21 -6.51 8.93 10.80
C ASP A 21 -6.03 7.48 10.70
N LEU A 22 -6.85 6.58 10.16
CA LEU A 22 -6.47 5.19 9.90
C LEU A 22 -5.32 5.08 8.90
N LEU A 23 -5.29 5.90 7.84
CA LEU A 23 -4.17 5.93 6.91
C LEU A 23 -2.91 6.49 7.56
N ASN A 24 -3.03 7.58 8.30
CA ASN A 24 -1.92 8.27 8.94
C ASN A 24 -1.29 7.45 10.09
N SER A 25 -2.02 6.47 10.64
CA SER A 25 -1.48 5.52 11.62
C SER A 25 -0.61 4.42 11.02
N LYS A 26 -0.30 4.46 9.71
CA LYS A 26 0.40 3.36 9.03
C LYS A 26 1.56 3.84 8.17
N VAL A 27 2.59 3.00 8.11
CA VAL A 27 3.66 3.10 7.11
C VAL A 27 3.32 2.19 5.94
N PHE A 28 3.38 2.72 4.71
CA PHE A 28 2.99 2.03 3.49
C PHE A 28 4.20 1.60 2.67
N PHE A 29 4.10 0.40 2.10
CA PHE A 29 5.10 -0.18 1.20
C PHE A 29 4.44 -0.64 -0.10
N TRP A 30 4.97 -0.23 -1.23
CA TRP A 30 4.56 -0.75 -2.53
C TRP A 30 5.12 -2.15 -2.74
N LEU A 31 4.28 -3.04 -3.26
CA LEU A 31 4.65 -4.43 -3.58
C LEU A 31 4.91 -4.64 -5.08
N ASP A 32 4.75 -3.58 -5.88
CA ASP A 32 4.81 -3.63 -7.33
C ASP A 32 5.51 -2.36 -7.87
N PRO A 33 6.63 -2.50 -8.61
CA PRO A 33 7.34 -1.37 -9.19
C PRO A 33 6.48 -0.50 -10.12
N ASP A 34 5.56 -1.10 -10.89
CA ASP A 34 4.71 -0.35 -11.82
C ASP A 34 3.74 0.58 -11.09
N ARG A 35 3.28 0.16 -9.90
CA ARG A 35 2.43 1.00 -9.05
C ARG A 35 3.21 2.14 -8.42
N LEU A 36 4.41 1.86 -7.94
CA LEU A 36 5.33 2.88 -7.46
C LEU A 36 5.62 3.91 -8.57
N ASN A 37 5.93 3.46 -9.77
CA ASN A 37 6.21 4.34 -10.90
C ASN A 37 5.01 5.23 -11.27
N ARG A 38 3.78 4.69 -11.21
CA ARG A 38 2.56 5.49 -11.38
C ARG A 38 2.43 6.57 -10.31
N GLN A 39 2.63 6.22 -9.05
CA GLN A 39 2.60 7.18 -7.94
C GLN A 39 3.64 8.28 -8.13
N ARG A 40 4.86 7.92 -8.55
CA ARG A 40 5.93 8.88 -8.80
C ARG A 40 5.58 9.89 -9.88
N ARG A 41 4.97 9.46 -10.99
CA ARG A 41 4.51 10.38 -12.05
C ARG A 41 3.47 11.37 -11.54
N GLU A 42 2.62 10.98 -10.60
CA GLU A 42 1.64 11.89 -9.98
C GLU A 42 2.27 12.90 -9.01
N CYS A 43 3.45 12.56 -8.43
CA CYS A 43 4.19 13.45 -7.53
C CYS A 43 5.05 14.49 -8.25
N GLY A 44 5.06 14.49 -9.59
CA GLY A 44 5.84 15.43 -10.40
C GLY A 44 7.30 15.00 -10.63
N GLU A 45 8.10 15.92 -11.21
CA GLU A 45 9.45 15.64 -11.70
C GLU A 45 10.54 15.69 -10.62
N ALA A 46 10.22 15.84 -9.36
CA ALA A 46 11.22 15.92 -8.30
C ALA A 46 12.03 14.61 -8.19
N PRO A 47 13.36 14.68 -8.06
CA PRO A 47 14.20 13.53 -7.80
C PRO A 47 13.75 12.83 -6.50
N GLN A 48 13.69 11.50 -6.51
CA GLN A 48 13.25 10.69 -5.38
C GLN A 48 14.27 9.60 -5.06
N ARG A 49 14.21 9.08 -3.86
CA ARG A 49 14.98 7.90 -3.46
C ARG A 49 14.02 6.78 -3.11
N VAL A 50 14.21 5.64 -3.74
CA VAL A 50 13.44 4.42 -3.45
C VAL A 50 14.27 3.56 -2.51
N LEU A 51 13.69 3.20 -1.38
CA LEU A 51 14.25 2.21 -0.46
C LEU A 51 13.69 0.83 -0.85
N VAL A 52 14.56 -0.09 -1.18
CA VAL A 52 14.19 -1.50 -1.39
C VAL A 52 14.35 -2.22 -0.06
N ILE A 53 13.25 -2.80 0.41
CA ILE A 53 13.14 -3.40 1.74
C ILE A 53 13.15 -4.93 1.63
N ASP A 54 13.89 -5.59 2.51
CA ASP A 54 13.73 -7.02 2.77
C ASP A 54 12.41 -7.26 3.53
N ALA A 55 11.36 -7.54 2.78
CA ALA A 55 10.03 -7.75 3.32
C ALA A 55 9.97 -8.97 4.25
N ALA A 56 10.71 -10.03 3.96
CA ALA A 56 10.72 -11.24 4.80
C ALA A 56 11.30 -10.92 6.19
N ARG A 57 12.44 -10.26 6.23
CA ARG A 57 13.09 -9.85 7.49
C ARG A 57 12.23 -8.86 8.27
N MET A 58 11.63 -7.90 7.58
CA MET A 58 10.73 -6.92 8.21
C MET A 58 9.49 -7.59 8.81
N LEU A 59 8.87 -8.53 8.09
CA LEU A 59 7.68 -9.23 8.56
C LEU A 59 7.96 -10.21 9.70
N GLN A 60 9.17 -10.76 9.81
CA GLN A 60 9.57 -11.55 10.98
C GLN A 60 9.49 -10.73 12.27
N LYS A 61 9.84 -9.44 12.21
CA LYS A 61 9.85 -8.56 13.39
C LYS A 61 8.51 -7.84 13.60
N HIS A 62 7.91 -7.35 12.54
CA HIS A 62 6.73 -6.47 12.59
C HIS A 62 5.44 -7.13 12.11
N GLY A 63 5.44 -8.43 11.79
CA GLY A 63 4.30 -9.13 11.20
C GLY A 63 3.01 -9.09 12.00
N SER A 64 3.08 -8.97 13.33
CA SER A 64 1.90 -8.81 14.19
C SER A 64 1.16 -7.48 14.00
N ARG A 65 1.88 -6.44 13.51
CA ARG A 65 1.34 -5.10 13.20
C ARG A 65 1.18 -4.89 11.69
N ALA A 66 1.51 -5.91 10.89
CA ALA A 66 1.44 -5.83 9.45
C ALA A 66 0.05 -6.17 8.92
N ALA A 67 -0.35 -5.49 7.86
CA ALA A 67 -1.54 -5.80 7.09
C ALA A 67 -1.28 -5.62 5.58
N VAL A 68 -2.06 -6.29 4.76
CA VAL A 68 -2.06 -6.11 3.31
C VAL A 68 -3.37 -5.51 2.84
N SER A 69 -3.30 -4.69 1.78
CA SER A 69 -4.48 -4.13 1.13
C SER A 69 -4.59 -4.64 -0.31
N PRO A 70 -5.82 -4.98 -0.76
CA PRO A 70 -6.07 -5.38 -2.15
C PRO A 70 -6.20 -4.19 -3.11
N ILE A 71 -6.15 -2.97 -2.62
CA ILE A 71 -6.32 -1.74 -3.39
C ILE A 71 -5.26 -0.71 -3.00
N ASN A 72 -5.08 0.32 -3.83
CA ASN A 72 -4.38 1.54 -3.42
C ASN A 72 -5.33 2.35 -2.52
N THR A 73 -5.05 2.37 -1.23
CA THR A 73 -5.93 2.96 -0.20
C THR A 73 -5.91 4.48 -0.23
N GLY A 74 -4.80 5.09 -0.63
CA GLY A 74 -4.64 6.54 -0.77
C GLY A 74 -5.27 7.10 -2.05
N ASN A 75 -5.48 6.28 -3.08
CA ASN A 75 -6.03 6.75 -4.35
C ASN A 75 -7.52 6.50 -4.45
N ALA A 76 -8.27 7.57 -4.66
CA ALA A 76 -9.71 7.51 -4.80
C ALA A 76 -10.23 8.35 -6.00
N MET A 77 -9.35 8.69 -6.95
CA MET A 77 -9.67 9.68 -8.02
C MET A 77 -10.54 9.12 -9.15
N ARG A 78 -10.52 7.81 -9.44
CA ARG A 78 -11.32 7.22 -10.52
C ARG A 78 -11.94 5.92 -10.04
N ALA A 79 -13.27 5.81 -10.06
CA ALA A 79 -14.01 4.62 -9.65
C ALA A 79 -13.49 4.05 -8.32
N ALA A 80 -13.59 4.87 -7.26
CA ALA A 80 -13.09 4.49 -5.94
C ALA A 80 -13.74 3.18 -5.49
N ALA A 81 -12.91 2.19 -5.19
CA ALA A 81 -13.40 0.95 -4.59
C ALA A 81 -13.97 1.25 -3.19
N PRO A 82 -15.03 0.53 -2.76
CA PRO A 82 -15.45 0.55 -1.37
C PRO A 82 -14.26 0.25 -0.45
N ARG A 83 -14.20 0.92 0.70
CA ARG A 83 -13.11 0.82 1.66
C ARG A 83 -13.63 0.96 3.08
N GLY A 84 -13.02 0.26 4.00
CA GLY A 84 -13.39 0.21 5.40
C GLY A 84 -12.31 -0.46 6.23
N LEU A 85 -12.62 -0.78 7.48
CA LEU A 85 -11.67 -1.40 8.40
C LEU A 85 -11.07 -2.69 7.84
N SER A 86 -11.88 -3.55 7.23
CA SER A 86 -11.42 -4.82 6.66
C SER A 86 -10.67 -4.70 5.33
N THR A 87 -10.46 -3.47 4.81
CA THR A 87 -9.54 -3.22 3.68
C THR A 87 -8.09 -3.58 4.05
N PHE A 88 -7.73 -3.42 5.32
CA PHE A 88 -6.43 -3.80 5.85
C PHE A 88 -6.51 -5.18 6.47
N VAL A 89 -6.22 -6.21 5.66
CA VAL A 89 -6.23 -7.61 6.10
C VAL A 89 -4.96 -7.89 6.90
N PRO A 90 -5.05 -8.25 8.19
CA PRO A 90 -3.87 -8.58 8.97
C PRO A 90 -3.00 -9.63 8.29
N TRP A 91 -1.69 -9.41 8.24
CA TRP A 91 -0.73 -10.29 7.55
C TRP A 91 -0.90 -11.76 7.94
N VAL A 92 -1.02 -12.04 9.24
CA VAL A 92 -1.20 -13.40 9.76
C VAL A 92 -2.49 -14.04 9.23
N ARG A 93 -3.57 -13.27 9.11
CA ARG A 93 -4.83 -13.75 8.54
C ARG A 93 -4.72 -13.98 7.03
N TRP A 94 -4.09 -13.05 6.33
CA TRP A 94 -3.94 -13.18 4.88
C TRP A 94 -3.09 -14.41 4.49
N THR A 95 -2.07 -14.75 5.27
CA THR A 95 -1.23 -15.94 5.01
C THR A 95 -1.96 -17.25 5.28
N SER A 96 -2.95 -17.29 6.18
CA SER A 96 -3.77 -18.48 6.46
C SER A 96 -5.01 -18.59 5.57
N ASP A 97 -5.73 -17.50 5.44
CA ASP A 97 -7.11 -17.49 4.90
C ASP A 97 -7.24 -16.66 3.60
N GLY A 98 -6.14 -16.10 3.09
CA GLY A 98 -6.16 -15.24 1.92
C GLY A 98 -7.02 -13.99 2.14
N TRP A 99 -7.97 -13.74 1.24
CA TRP A 99 -8.83 -12.57 1.26
C TRP A 99 -10.16 -12.78 2.00
N GLU A 100 -10.34 -13.84 2.74
CA GLU A 100 -11.62 -14.13 3.42
C GLU A 100 -11.98 -13.09 4.49
N PHE A 101 -10.98 -12.46 5.07
CA PHE A 101 -11.18 -11.37 6.03
C PHE A 101 -11.71 -10.08 5.38
N GLU A 102 -11.39 -9.84 4.10
CA GLU A 102 -11.80 -8.62 3.39
C GLU A 102 -13.29 -8.71 3.00
N LYS A 103 -14.11 -7.89 3.63
CA LYS A 103 -15.57 -7.88 3.45
C LYS A 103 -16.10 -6.60 2.81
N VAL A 104 -15.23 -5.68 2.44
CA VAL A 104 -15.61 -4.33 2.01
C VAL A 104 -16.35 -4.35 0.68
N GLY A 105 -17.66 -4.02 0.72
CA GLY A 105 -18.49 -3.87 -0.47
C GLY A 105 -18.59 -5.11 -1.35
N ARG A 106 -18.37 -6.31 -0.81
CA ARG A 106 -18.34 -7.56 -1.57
C ARG A 106 -19.19 -8.64 -0.91
N THR A 107 -19.87 -9.41 -1.74
CA THR A 107 -20.63 -10.60 -1.32
C THR A 107 -19.78 -11.88 -1.36
N ALA A 108 -18.68 -11.87 -2.12
CA ALA A 108 -17.76 -12.99 -2.24
C ALA A 108 -16.33 -12.54 -1.99
N SER A 109 -15.50 -13.43 -1.45
CA SER A 109 -14.06 -13.21 -1.28
C SER A 109 -13.36 -12.94 -2.60
N ARG A 110 -12.21 -12.25 -2.55
CA ARG A 110 -11.37 -12.08 -3.74
C ARG A 110 -10.79 -13.44 -4.17
N PRO A 111 -10.50 -13.60 -5.46
CA PRO A 111 -9.79 -14.79 -5.92
C PRO A 111 -8.47 -14.98 -5.16
N ALA A 112 -8.10 -16.23 -4.89
CA ALA A 112 -6.86 -16.55 -4.17
C ALA A 112 -5.59 -16.03 -4.86
N ASN A 113 -5.62 -15.87 -6.19
CA ASN A 113 -4.51 -15.33 -6.98
C ASN A 113 -4.48 -13.79 -7.04
N HIS A 114 -5.42 -13.09 -6.37
CA HIS A 114 -5.39 -11.63 -6.29
C HIS A 114 -4.21 -11.20 -5.42
N LYS A 115 -3.25 -10.51 -6.04
CA LYS A 115 -2.04 -10.04 -5.34
C LYS A 115 -2.35 -8.83 -4.46
N PRO A 116 -1.76 -8.73 -3.28
CA PRO A 116 -1.79 -7.50 -2.50
C PRO A 116 -1.20 -6.32 -3.28
N VAL A 117 -1.77 -5.17 -3.06
CA VAL A 117 -1.32 -3.91 -3.69
C VAL A 117 -0.35 -3.18 -2.78
N GLU A 118 -0.66 -3.14 -1.49
CA GLU A 118 0.12 -2.48 -0.47
C GLU A 118 0.37 -3.43 0.69
N LEU A 119 1.53 -3.32 1.30
CA LEU A 119 1.83 -3.80 2.64
C LEU A 119 1.87 -2.59 3.56
N THR A 120 1.29 -2.71 4.74
CA THR A 120 1.32 -1.67 5.76
C THR A 120 1.83 -2.20 7.08
N ILE A 121 2.50 -1.35 7.85
CA ILE A 121 2.85 -1.59 9.25
C ILE A 121 2.19 -0.50 10.07
N GLU A 122 1.48 -0.88 11.12
CA GLU A 122 0.85 0.07 12.05
C GLU A 122 1.92 0.81 12.87
N ASP A 123 1.68 2.08 13.13
CA ASP A 123 2.60 3.02 13.77
C ASP A 123 3.92 3.22 12.98
N ALA A 124 5.04 3.36 13.67
CA ALA A 124 6.36 3.59 13.11
C ALA A 124 7.14 2.29 12.88
N VAL A 125 8.05 2.33 11.91
CA VAL A 125 9.10 1.31 11.73
C VAL A 125 10.44 1.99 12.04
N GLU A 126 10.76 2.11 13.32
CA GLU A 126 11.93 2.87 13.80
C GLU A 126 13.25 2.27 13.30
N ASP A 127 13.28 0.96 13.10
CA ASP A 127 14.42 0.19 12.60
C ASP A 127 14.38 -0.04 11.07
N ILE A 128 13.68 0.81 10.32
CA ILE A 128 13.51 0.64 8.88
C ILE A 128 14.84 0.44 8.14
N MET A 129 15.89 1.12 8.59
CA MET A 129 17.21 1.03 7.96
C MET A 129 17.87 -0.34 8.11
N ASP A 130 17.49 -1.13 9.11
CA ASP A 130 17.97 -2.50 9.29
C ASP A 130 17.40 -3.44 8.22
N HIS A 131 16.29 -3.05 7.60
CA HIS A 131 15.59 -3.82 6.57
C HIS A 131 15.90 -3.33 5.15
N VAL A 132 16.60 -2.20 4.97
CA VAL A 132 16.98 -1.68 3.65
C VAL A 132 18.09 -2.52 3.06
N ILE A 133 17.84 -3.11 1.89
CA ILE A 133 18.84 -3.86 1.11
C ILE A 133 19.46 -3.03 0.00
N LYS A 134 18.76 -1.97 -0.45
CA LYS A 134 19.24 -1.09 -1.51
C LYS A 134 18.55 0.26 -1.44
N VAL A 135 19.30 1.33 -1.78
CA VAL A 135 18.76 2.67 -2.03
C VAL A 135 18.97 3.02 -3.48
N ILE A 136 17.90 3.36 -4.18
CA ILE A 136 17.93 3.67 -5.61
C ILE A 136 17.56 5.14 -5.80
N PRO A 137 18.50 6.00 -6.18
CA PRO A 137 18.17 7.34 -6.61
C PRO A 137 17.48 7.27 -7.99
N LEU A 138 16.35 7.94 -8.13
CA LEU A 138 15.62 8.07 -9.38
C LEU A 138 15.50 9.55 -9.73
N GLY A 139 16.04 9.92 -10.89
CA GLY A 139 15.86 11.24 -11.49
C GLY A 139 14.43 11.47 -11.98
N ALA A 140 14.15 12.67 -12.45
CA ALA A 140 12.84 13.10 -12.92
C ALA A 140 12.25 12.20 -14.04
N CYS A 141 13.09 11.76 -14.97
CA CYS A 141 12.69 10.95 -16.13
C CYS A 141 13.05 9.46 -15.97
N GLN A 142 13.27 9.00 -14.75
CA GLN A 142 13.65 7.61 -14.50
C GLN A 142 12.52 6.86 -13.80
N THR A 143 12.40 5.58 -14.09
CA THR A 143 11.50 4.64 -13.44
C THR A 143 12.25 3.52 -12.75
N LEU A 144 11.60 2.82 -11.85
CA LEU A 144 12.11 1.60 -11.26
C LEU A 144 11.76 0.41 -12.15
N GLY A 145 12.79 -0.30 -12.63
CA GLY A 145 12.62 -1.57 -13.36
C GLY A 145 12.25 -2.73 -12.43
N ALA A 146 11.78 -3.82 -13.02
CA ALA A 146 11.40 -5.03 -12.29
C ALA A 146 12.57 -5.68 -11.52
N ASP A 147 13.81 -5.41 -11.95
CA ASP A 147 15.04 -5.86 -11.30
C ASP A 147 15.56 -4.90 -10.21
N ASN A 148 14.74 -3.93 -9.80
CA ASN A 148 15.09 -2.87 -8.86
C ASN A 148 16.31 -2.04 -9.32
N ARG A 149 16.34 -1.63 -10.58
CA ARG A 149 17.29 -0.69 -11.14
C ARG A 149 16.57 0.54 -11.69
N ALA A 150 17.27 1.68 -11.72
CA ALA A 150 16.78 2.85 -12.42
C ALA A 150 16.80 2.59 -13.94
N VAL A 151 15.72 2.95 -14.62
CA VAL A 151 15.56 2.82 -16.08
C VAL A 151 15.12 4.18 -16.62
N ASP A 152 15.72 4.63 -17.71
CA ASP A 152 15.31 5.87 -18.38
C ASP A 152 13.93 5.65 -19.06
N GLU A 153 13.03 6.59 -18.86
CA GLU A 153 11.78 6.63 -19.64
C GLU A 153 12.11 7.00 -21.10
N ARG A 154 11.70 6.16 -22.03
CA ARG A 154 11.86 6.42 -23.47
C ARG A 154 10.67 7.23 -23.98
#